data_00d062b7307fd928bd556c9a20d3c623
#
_entry.id   00d062b7307fd928bd556c9a20d3c623
#
_cell.length_a   1.000
_cell.length_b   1.000
_cell.length_c   1.000
_cell.angle_alpha   90.00
_cell.angle_beta   90.00
_cell.angle_gamma   90.00
#
_symmetry.space_group_name_H-M   'P 1'
#
loop_
_entity.id
_entity.type
_entity.pdbx_description
1 polymer ?
#
loop_
_entity_poly.entity_id
_entity_poly.type
_entity_poly.pdbx_seq_one_letter_code
_entity_poly.pdbx_strand_id
1 'polypeptide(L)'
;MFTGIILGKGRILEKRPAGGGMLFAVQADFDLPEPEEGESIAVNGVCLTAREISGRRFVVDVSPESLNRTNLGKLATGGLVNLERALRLSDRLGGHIVSGHVDATTPVLERKPLGDFVLFTFAVPEDLGKYIIEKGSITIDGISLTVNSVDARTFSVSIIPHTLQVTSLGALQQGDTVNIEVDLIGKYVEKLLSVKSNDGEKKESKINPAFLAEHGFLK
;
A
#
# COMPACT_ATOMS: atom_id res chain seq x y z
N MET A 1 2.95 2.03 10.85
CA MET A 1 3.90 1.38 9.92
C MET A 1 3.70 -0.13 10.02
N PHE A 2 3.83 -0.83 8.89
CA PHE A 2 3.57 -2.25 8.71
C PHE A 2 4.70 -2.88 7.89
N THR A 3 4.66 -4.19 7.73
CA THR A 3 5.66 -4.95 6.97
C THR A 3 5.10 -5.56 5.68
N GLY A 4 3.78 -5.62 5.57
CA GLY A 4 3.08 -6.38 4.55
C GLY A 4 3.08 -7.90 4.80
N ILE A 5 3.40 -8.32 6.00
CA ILE A 5 3.29 -9.72 6.43
C ILE A 5 1.97 -9.89 7.19
N ILE A 6 1.02 -10.52 6.52
CA ILE A 6 -0.34 -10.71 7.06
C ILE A 6 -0.30 -11.66 8.24
N LEU A 7 -0.86 -11.23 9.37
CA LEU A 7 -0.99 -12.05 10.58
C LEU A 7 -2.11 -13.08 10.45
N GLY A 8 -3.18 -12.73 9.75
CA GLY A 8 -4.33 -13.57 9.49
C GLY A 8 -5.43 -12.83 8.76
N LYS A 9 -6.56 -13.48 8.61
CA LYS A 9 -7.74 -12.90 7.95
C LYS A 9 -8.73 -12.39 8.98
N GLY A 10 -9.61 -11.53 8.51
CA GLY A 10 -10.77 -11.10 9.26
C GLY A 10 -12.02 -11.06 8.40
N ARG A 11 -13.16 -10.83 9.04
CA ARG A 11 -14.44 -10.60 8.38
C ARG A 11 -15.07 -9.33 8.88
N ILE A 12 -15.67 -8.59 7.96
CA ILE A 12 -16.50 -7.44 8.30
C ILE A 12 -17.81 -7.97 8.92
N LEU A 13 -18.01 -7.74 10.22
CA LEU A 13 -19.23 -8.14 10.91
C LEU A 13 -20.37 -7.15 10.70
N GLU A 14 -20.04 -5.87 10.69
CA GLU A 14 -21.00 -4.77 10.63
C GLU A 14 -20.40 -3.59 9.87
N LYS A 15 -21.23 -2.91 9.12
CA LYS A 15 -20.95 -1.60 8.49
C LYS A 15 -22.11 -0.68 8.78
N ARG A 16 -21.84 0.47 9.38
CA ARG A 16 -22.86 1.50 9.60
C ARG A 16 -22.33 2.92 9.36
N PRO A 17 -23.15 3.82 8.88
CA PRO A 17 -22.75 5.23 8.75
C PRO A 17 -22.37 5.81 10.12
N ALA A 18 -21.28 6.58 10.16
CA ALA A 18 -20.82 7.28 11.36
C ALA A 18 -19.97 8.50 10.97
N GLY A 19 -20.28 9.69 11.51
CA GLY A 19 -19.43 10.89 11.41
C GLY A 19 -19.11 11.35 9.97
N GLY A 20 -19.97 11.05 8.99
CA GLY A 20 -19.72 11.35 7.57
C GLY A 20 -18.95 10.24 6.81
N GLY A 21 -18.39 9.29 7.53
CA GLY A 21 -17.78 8.06 7.00
C GLY A 21 -18.56 6.82 7.38
N MET A 22 -17.86 5.72 7.63
CA MET A 22 -18.44 4.46 8.04
C MET A 22 -17.69 3.90 9.26
N LEU A 23 -18.44 3.24 10.14
CA LEU A 23 -17.89 2.40 11.18
C LEU A 23 -17.91 0.95 10.68
N PHE A 24 -16.78 0.25 10.82
CA PHE A 24 -16.70 -1.19 10.58
C PHE A 24 -16.39 -1.92 11.88
N ALA A 25 -17.17 -2.96 12.19
CA ALA A 25 -16.78 -3.95 13.18
C ALA A 25 -16.12 -5.12 12.45
N VAL A 26 -14.93 -5.51 12.88
CA VAL A 26 -14.11 -6.55 12.25
C VAL A 26 -13.88 -7.69 13.25
N GLN A 27 -13.97 -8.92 12.79
CA GLN A 27 -13.62 -10.13 13.53
C GLN A 27 -12.38 -10.76 12.90
N ALA A 28 -11.27 -10.81 13.64
CA ALA A 28 -10.07 -11.54 13.22
C ALA A 28 -10.24 -13.05 13.40
N ASP A 29 -9.52 -13.85 12.61
CA ASP A 29 -9.46 -15.31 12.75
C ASP A 29 -8.35 -15.76 13.73
N PHE A 30 -7.62 -14.80 14.31
CA PHE A 30 -6.59 -14.98 15.30
C PHE A 30 -6.83 -14.11 16.54
N ASP A 31 -6.16 -14.42 17.65
CA ASP A 31 -6.23 -13.61 18.86
C ASP A 31 -5.43 -12.32 18.72
N LEU A 32 -5.94 -11.24 19.32
CA LEU A 32 -5.25 -9.96 19.42
C LEU A 32 -4.63 -9.85 20.84
N PRO A 33 -3.42 -10.38 21.06
CA PRO A 33 -2.80 -10.34 22.38
C PRO A 33 -2.39 -8.91 22.73
N GLU A 34 -2.52 -8.56 24.03
CA GLU A 34 -2.14 -7.24 24.55
C GLU A 34 -2.69 -6.08 23.68
N PRO A 35 -4.02 -6.00 23.51
CA PRO A 35 -4.61 -4.99 22.66
C PRO A 35 -4.45 -3.62 23.29
N GLU A 36 -4.11 -2.61 22.47
CA GLU A 36 -4.01 -1.22 22.90
C GLU A 36 -5.09 -0.39 22.19
N GLU A 37 -5.94 0.28 22.98
CA GLU A 37 -6.95 1.19 22.43
C GLU A 37 -6.27 2.30 21.62
N GLY A 38 -6.67 2.45 20.36
CA GLY A 38 -6.02 3.39 19.44
C GLY A 38 -4.84 2.84 18.65
N GLU A 39 -4.50 1.55 18.80
CA GLU A 39 -3.48 0.95 17.94
C GLU A 39 -3.87 0.98 16.46
N SER A 40 -2.86 1.00 15.59
CA SER A 40 -3.09 0.91 14.15
C SER A 40 -3.17 -0.55 13.71
N ILE A 41 -4.24 -0.89 13.00
CA ILE A 41 -4.41 -2.18 12.32
C ILE A 41 -4.63 -1.91 10.83
N ALA A 42 -3.85 -2.55 9.98
CA ALA A 42 -4.07 -2.53 8.53
C ALA A 42 -5.19 -3.52 8.16
N VAL A 43 -6.21 -3.02 7.48
CA VAL A 43 -7.32 -3.80 6.93
C VAL A 43 -7.24 -3.73 5.41
N ASN A 44 -6.93 -4.83 4.73
CA ASN A 44 -6.57 -4.86 3.31
C ASN A 44 -5.51 -3.79 2.95
N GLY A 45 -4.51 -3.60 3.82
CA GLY A 45 -3.45 -2.61 3.64
C GLY A 45 -3.84 -1.17 3.98
N VAL A 46 -5.06 -0.90 4.41
CA VAL A 46 -5.49 0.44 4.86
C VAL A 46 -5.22 0.57 6.35
N CYS A 47 -4.37 1.52 6.73
CA CYS A 47 -4.09 1.84 8.12
C CYS A 47 -5.31 2.47 8.79
N LEU A 48 -5.86 1.80 9.80
CA LEU A 48 -7.02 2.26 10.55
C LEU A 48 -6.74 2.21 12.04
N THR A 49 -7.30 3.15 12.78
CA THR A 49 -7.19 3.20 14.24
C THR A 49 -8.25 2.29 14.84
N ALA A 50 -7.81 1.26 15.54
CA ALA A 50 -8.68 0.29 16.19
C ALA A 50 -9.13 0.78 17.56
N ARG A 51 -10.40 0.55 17.88
CA ARG A 51 -11.00 0.82 19.16
C ARG A 51 -12.01 -0.26 19.54
N GLU A 52 -12.46 -0.25 20.79
CA GLU A 52 -13.38 -1.26 21.32
C GLU A 52 -12.84 -2.69 21.07
N ILE A 53 -11.54 -2.87 21.32
CA ILE A 53 -10.87 -4.16 21.06
C ILE A 53 -11.24 -5.15 22.17
N SER A 54 -11.83 -6.26 21.78
CA SER A 54 -12.22 -7.34 22.72
C SER A 54 -12.02 -8.71 22.08
N GLY A 55 -11.07 -9.48 22.61
CA GLY A 55 -10.71 -10.79 22.09
C GLY A 55 -10.21 -10.69 20.65
N ARG A 56 -11.02 -11.17 19.69
CA ARG A 56 -10.71 -11.12 18.25
C ARG A 56 -11.47 -10.03 17.50
N ARG A 57 -12.27 -9.23 18.21
CA ARG A 57 -13.10 -8.19 17.60
C ARG A 57 -12.51 -6.81 17.88
N PHE A 58 -12.59 -5.95 16.90
CA PHE A 58 -12.30 -4.53 17.02
C PHE A 58 -13.21 -3.70 16.11
N VAL A 59 -13.26 -2.41 16.38
CA VAL A 59 -14.04 -1.43 15.63
C VAL A 59 -13.08 -0.41 15.04
N VAL A 60 -13.33 0.03 13.81
CA VAL A 60 -12.57 1.10 13.15
C VAL A 60 -13.50 2.10 12.49
N ASP A 61 -13.10 3.37 12.50
CA ASP A 61 -13.74 4.41 11.72
C ASP A 61 -13.03 4.54 10.37
N VAL A 62 -13.80 4.49 9.29
CA VAL A 62 -13.31 4.58 7.91
C VAL A 62 -13.76 5.90 7.31
N SER A 63 -12.81 6.76 6.97
CA SER A 63 -13.08 8.08 6.42
C SER A 63 -13.71 8.01 5.02
N PRO A 64 -14.41 9.06 4.55
CA PRO A 64 -14.89 9.13 3.17
C PRO A 64 -13.77 8.98 2.13
N GLU A 65 -12.60 9.54 2.40
CA GLU A 65 -11.40 9.40 1.56
C GLU A 65 -10.99 7.93 1.42
N SER A 66 -10.86 7.20 2.54
CA SER A 66 -10.49 5.79 2.54
C SER A 66 -11.55 4.92 1.83
N LEU A 67 -12.84 5.24 2.01
CA LEU A 67 -13.93 4.53 1.33
C LEU A 67 -13.88 4.72 -0.19
N ASN A 68 -13.52 5.92 -0.65
CA ASN A 68 -13.48 6.25 -2.08
C ASN A 68 -12.22 5.73 -2.77
N ARG A 69 -11.07 5.79 -2.08
CA ARG A 69 -9.77 5.43 -2.67
C ARG A 69 -9.42 3.96 -2.57
N THR A 70 -10.12 3.20 -1.74
CA THR A 70 -9.77 1.81 -1.46
C THR A 70 -10.94 0.86 -1.74
N ASN A 71 -10.66 -0.44 -1.74
CA ASN A 71 -11.70 -1.45 -1.89
C ASN A 71 -12.61 -1.58 -0.66
N LEU A 72 -12.28 -0.93 0.49
CA LEU A 72 -13.10 -0.97 1.70
C LEU A 72 -14.52 -0.46 1.48
N GLY A 73 -14.68 0.55 0.63
CA GLY A 73 -16.00 1.09 0.29
C GLY A 73 -16.94 0.06 -0.34
N LYS A 74 -16.38 -0.87 -1.13
CA LYS A 74 -17.12 -1.91 -1.87
C LYS A 74 -17.31 -3.21 -1.08
N LEU A 75 -16.60 -3.38 0.05
CA LEU A 75 -16.75 -4.59 0.87
C LEU A 75 -18.16 -4.70 1.44
N ALA A 76 -18.74 -5.87 1.35
CA ALA A 76 -19.99 -6.21 2.01
C ALA A 76 -19.75 -6.73 3.45
N THR A 77 -20.81 -6.74 4.27
CA THR A 77 -20.81 -7.50 5.53
C THR A 77 -20.56 -8.99 5.21
N GLY A 78 -19.72 -9.64 6.01
CA GLY A 78 -19.20 -10.99 5.74
C GLY A 78 -17.95 -11.01 4.85
N GLY A 79 -17.59 -9.88 4.21
CA GLY A 79 -16.41 -9.75 3.36
C GLY A 79 -15.12 -10.11 4.09
N LEU A 80 -14.24 -10.83 3.38
CA LEU A 80 -12.93 -11.25 3.88
C LEU A 80 -11.93 -10.13 3.72
N VAL A 81 -11.09 -9.94 4.72
CA VAL A 81 -10.01 -8.94 4.71
C VAL A 81 -8.71 -9.52 5.26
N ASN A 82 -7.57 -9.01 4.79
CA ASN A 82 -6.27 -9.26 5.37
C ASN A 82 -6.04 -8.32 6.55
N LEU A 83 -5.41 -8.82 7.61
CA LEU A 83 -5.14 -8.06 8.82
C LEU A 83 -3.65 -8.12 9.19
N GLU A 84 -3.10 -6.96 9.51
CA GLU A 84 -1.76 -6.81 10.08
C GLU A 84 -1.80 -5.74 11.17
N ARG A 85 -1.19 -5.99 12.34
CA ARG A 85 -1.00 -4.97 13.39
C ARG A 85 0.22 -4.12 13.09
N ALA A 86 0.26 -2.91 13.62
CA ALA A 86 1.42 -2.04 13.49
C ALA A 86 2.70 -2.71 14.01
N LEU A 87 3.80 -2.53 13.27
CA LEU A 87 5.13 -3.04 13.60
C LEU A 87 5.65 -2.43 14.92
N ARG A 88 6.09 -3.26 15.84
CA ARG A 88 6.86 -2.86 17.03
C ARG A 88 8.34 -2.79 16.69
N LEU A 89 9.12 -1.98 17.43
CA LEU A 89 10.58 -1.87 17.19
C LEU A 89 11.33 -3.20 17.39
N SER A 90 10.76 -4.12 18.17
CA SER A 90 11.32 -5.46 18.41
C SER A 90 11.01 -6.47 17.30
N ASP A 91 10.10 -6.16 16.39
CA ASP A 91 9.62 -7.09 15.38
C ASP A 91 10.58 -7.18 14.19
N ARG A 92 10.48 -8.27 13.44
CA ARG A 92 11.26 -8.45 12.22
C ARG A 92 10.57 -7.76 11.04
N LEU A 93 11.33 -7.01 10.26
CA LEU A 93 10.87 -6.50 8.96
C LEU A 93 10.96 -7.64 7.92
N GLY A 94 9.94 -8.50 7.89
CA GLY A 94 9.91 -9.69 7.02
C GLY A 94 9.53 -9.40 5.55
N GLY A 95 8.91 -8.26 5.28
CA GLY A 95 8.52 -7.78 3.94
C GLY A 95 9.31 -6.52 3.56
N HIS A 96 8.60 -5.39 3.37
CA HIS A 96 9.19 -4.07 3.13
C HIS A 96 8.50 -3.02 4.00
N ILE A 97 8.91 -1.76 3.89
CA ILE A 97 8.29 -0.68 4.66
C ILE A 97 6.94 -0.33 4.03
N VAL A 98 5.86 -0.66 4.73
CA VAL A 98 4.48 -0.41 4.31
C VAL A 98 3.87 0.64 5.23
N SER A 99 3.31 1.70 4.66
CA SER A 99 2.72 2.79 5.43
C SER A 99 1.27 2.52 5.82
N GLY A 100 0.57 1.72 5.03
CA GLY A 100 -0.87 1.51 5.13
C GLY A 100 -1.66 2.62 4.43
N HIS A 101 -1.01 3.38 3.55
CA HIS A 101 -1.62 4.46 2.78
C HIS A 101 -1.75 4.03 1.32
N VAL A 102 -2.86 3.39 1.02
CA VAL A 102 -3.19 2.87 -0.31
C VAL A 102 -3.13 3.96 -1.36
N ASP A 103 -2.38 3.73 -2.43
CA ASP A 103 -2.21 4.67 -3.53
C ASP A 103 -3.37 4.61 -4.53
N ALA A 104 -3.78 3.40 -4.88
CA ALA A 104 -4.83 3.16 -5.87
C ALA A 104 -5.49 1.80 -5.65
N THR A 105 -6.56 1.57 -6.38
CA THR A 105 -7.12 0.23 -6.57
C THR A 105 -6.91 -0.23 -8.00
N THR A 106 -6.76 -1.55 -8.20
CA THR A 106 -6.62 -2.13 -9.54
C THR A 106 -7.39 -3.43 -9.67
N PRO A 107 -7.91 -3.77 -10.87
CA PRO A 107 -8.56 -5.05 -11.09
C PRO A 107 -7.55 -6.19 -11.28
N VAL A 108 -7.93 -7.39 -10.87
CA VAL A 108 -7.29 -8.64 -11.28
C VAL A 108 -7.65 -8.90 -12.74
N LEU A 109 -6.67 -8.86 -13.63
CA LEU A 109 -6.88 -9.13 -15.05
C LEU A 109 -6.83 -10.63 -15.35
N GLU A 110 -5.98 -11.38 -14.67
CA GLU A 110 -5.83 -12.81 -14.85
C GLU A 110 -5.45 -13.49 -13.53
N ARG A 111 -5.99 -14.69 -13.32
CA ARG A 111 -5.60 -15.63 -12.27
C ARG A 111 -5.27 -16.96 -12.93
N LYS A 112 -3.99 -17.30 -13.02
CA LYS A 112 -3.49 -18.50 -13.74
C LYS A 112 -2.82 -19.47 -12.78
N PRO A 113 -3.37 -20.68 -12.58
CA PRO A 113 -2.70 -21.72 -11.82
C PRO A 113 -1.39 -22.17 -12.51
N LEU A 114 -0.32 -22.33 -11.73
CA LEU A 114 0.99 -22.84 -12.16
C LEU A 114 1.44 -23.92 -11.18
N GLY A 115 0.88 -25.13 -11.30
CA GLY A 115 1.05 -26.18 -10.30
C GLY A 115 0.43 -25.75 -8.98
N ASP A 116 1.22 -25.76 -7.91
CA ASP A 116 0.81 -25.32 -6.59
C ASP A 116 0.80 -23.79 -6.39
N PHE A 117 1.40 -23.05 -7.34
CA PHE A 117 1.48 -21.59 -7.34
C PHE A 117 0.32 -20.98 -8.13
N VAL A 118 0.06 -19.70 -7.92
CA VAL A 118 -0.87 -18.92 -8.75
C VAL A 118 -0.19 -17.65 -9.21
N LEU A 119 -0.16 -17.45 -10.54
CA LEU A 119 0.23 -16.19 -11.13
C LEU A 119 -0.99 -15.28 -11.21
N PHE A 120 -0.89 -14.10 -10.60
CA PHE A 120 -1.86 -13.03 -10.76
C PHE A 120 -1.29 -11.95 -11.67
N THR A 121 -2.11 -11.44 -12.59
CA THR A 121 -1.81 -10.29 -13.43
C THR A 121 -2.78 -9.17 -13.08
N PHE A 122 -2.25 -7.99 -12.85
CA PHE A 122 -2.99 -6.77 -12.50
C PHE A 122 -2.75 -5.68 -13.54
N ALA A 123 -3.71 -4.75 -13.68
CA ALA A 123 -3.47 -3.54 -14.43
C ALA A 123 -2.48 -2.63 -13.65
N VAL A 124 -1.58 -1.96 -14.37
CA VAL A 124 -0.76 -0.91 -13.79
C VAL A 124 -1.64 0.31 -13.57
N PRO A 125 -1.83 0.80 -12.31
CA PRO A 125 -2.60 2.00 -12.08
C PRO A 125 -1.92 3.21 -12.75
N GLU A 126 -2.75 4.15 -13.22
CA GLU A 126 -2.28 5.40 -13.82
C GLU A 126 -1.32 6.11 -12.83
N ASP A 127 -0.24 6.67 -13.33
CA ASP A 127 0.81 7.37 -12.58
C ASP A 127 1.68 6.51 -11.63
N LEU A 128 1.36 5.24 -11.39
CA LEU A 128 2.13 4.39 -10.50
C LEU A 128 3.18 3.51 -11.20
N GLY A 129 3.12 3.37 -12.53
CA GLY A 129 4.01 2.49 -13.29
C GLY A 129 5.51 2.75 -13.06
N LYS A 130 5.89 3.99 -12.82
CA LYS A 130 7.29 4.38 -12.52
C LYS A 130 7.84 3.83 -11.20
N TYR A 131 6.98 3.42 -10.28
CA TYR A 131 7.36 2.84 -8.99
C TYR A 131 7.29 1.31 -8.97
N ILE A 132 6.66 0.70 -9.98
CA ILE A 132 6.51 -0.75 -10.10
C ILE A 132 7.65 -1.26 -10.99
N ILE A 133 8.61 -1.95 -10.39
CA ILE A 133 9.79 -2.46 -11.10
C ILE A 133 9.87 -3.99 -10.98
N GLU A 134 10.40 -4.65 -11.99
CA GLU A 134 10.66 -6.09 -11.93
C GLU A 134 11.58 -6.41 -10.75
N LYS A 135 11.24 -7.44 -9.97
CA LYS A 135 11.88 -7.85 -8.72
C LYS A 135 11.81 -6.82 -7.58
N GLY A 136 11.07 -5.72 -7.76
CA GLY A 136 10.76 -4.78 -6.69
C GLY A 136 9.65 -5.29 -5.78
N SER A 137 9.44 -4.59 -4.66
CA SER A 137 8.36 -4.83 -3.71
C SER A 137 7.11 -4.05 -4.09
N ILE A 138 5.96 -4.65 -3.85
CA ILE A 138 4.65 -4.00 -3.98
C ILE A 138 3.72 -4.57 -2.92
N THR A 139 2.77 -3.77 -2.45
CA THR A 139 1.74 -4.21 -1.52
C THR A 139 0.42 -4.40 -2.25
N ILE A 140 -0.18 -5.59 -2.15
CA ILE A 140 -1.51 -5.91 -2.71
C ILE A 140 -2.41 -6.34 -1.56
N ASP A 141 -3.50 -5.61 -1.31
CA ASP A 141 -4.36 -5.79 -0.13
C ASP A 141 -3.57 -5.97 1.18
N GLY A 142 -2.52 -5.16 1.35
CA GLY A 142 -1.64 -5.19 2.50
C GLY A 142 -0.56 -6.28 2.48
N ILE A 143 -0.51 -7.13 1.47
CA ILE A 143 0.46 -8.23 1.38
C ILE A 143 1.70 -7.75 0.63
N SER A 144 2.87 -7.85 1.25
CA SER A 144 4.17 -7.59 0.62
C SER A 144 4.49 -8.69 -0.38
N LEU A 145 4.65 -8.33 -1.65
CA LEU A 145 4.88 -9.26 -2.75
C LEU A 145 6.01 -8.77 -3.65
N THR A 146 6.65 -9.71 -4.34
CA THR A 146 7.67 -9.42 -5.33
C THR A 146 7.03 -9.36 -6.72
N VAL A 147 7.31 -8.30 -7.47
CA VAL A 147 6.90 -8.17 -8.86
C VAL A 147 7.69 -9.15 -9.73
N ASN A 148 6.98 -10.03 -10.43
CA ASN A 148 7.57 -11.00 -11.35
C ASN A 148 7.97 -10.39 -12.69
N SER A 149 7.04 -9.64 -13.27
CA SER A 149 7.20 -8.92 -14.53
C SER A 149 6.35 -7.67 -14.52
N VAL A 150 6.74 -6.67 -15.28
CA VAL A 150 5.98 -5.43 -15.47
C VAL A 150 6.19 -4.91 -16.89
N ASP A 151 5.12 -4.43 -17.49
CA ASP A 151 5.13 -3.67 -18.75
C ASP A 151 4.34 -2.37 -18.59
N ALA A 152 4.09 -1.64 -19.68
CA ALA A 152 3.40 -0.36 -19.64
C ALA A 152 1.94 -0.43 -19.14
N ARG A 153 1.31 -1.63 -19.14
CA ARG A 153 -0.12 -1.79 -18.84
C ARG A 153 -0.39 -2.78 -17.71
N THR A 154 0.51 -3.74 -17.50
CA THR A 154 0.29 -4.84 -16.58
C THR A 154 1.52 -5.14 -15.74
N PHE A 155 1.30 -5.68 -14.55
CA PHE A 155 2.35 -6.32 -13.76
C PHE A 155 1.84 -7.65 -13.21
N SER A 156 2.76 -8.54 -12.87
CA SER A 156 2.41 -9.85 -12.34
C SER A 156 3.15 -10.18 -11.05
N VAL A 157 2.52 -11.02 -10.23
CA VAL A 157 3.10 -11.60 -9.01
C VAL A 157 2.81 -13.10 -8.98
N SER A 158 3.75 -13.89 -8.47
CA SER A 158 3.58 -15.33 -8.29
C SER A 158 3.39 -15.64 -6.81
N ILE A 159 2.28 -16.28 -6.48
CA ILE A 159 1.87 -16.50 -5.10
C ILE A 159 2.09 -17.97 -4.72
N ILE A 160 2.80 -18.17 -3.61
CA ILE A 160 3.08 -19.49 -3.05
C ILE A 160 1.84 -20.05 -2.32
N PRO A 161 1.72 -21.39 -2.16
CA PRO A 161 0.57 -22.02 -1.51
C PRO A 161 0.27 -21.48 -0.12
N HIS A 162 1.30 -21.25 0.70
CA HIS A 162 1.13 -20.70 2.04
C HIS A 162 0.42 -19.35 2.02
N THR A 163 0.87 -18.41 1.18
CA THR A 163 0.26 -17.07 1.07
C THR A 163 -1.18 -17.15 0.58
N LEU A 164 -1.49 -18.02 -0.38
CA LEU A 164 -2.88 -18.26 -0.81
C LEU A 164 -3.77 -18.75 0.33
N GLN A 165 -3.23 -19.57 1.23
CA GLN A 165 -3.99 -20.14 2.34
C GLN A 165 -4.27 -19.11 3.44
N VAL A 166 -3.25 -18.30 3.82
CA VAL A 166 -3.32 -17.41 4.99
C VAL A 166 -3.84 -16.01 4.66
N THR A 167 -4.02 -15.67 3.38
CA THR A 167 -4.50 -14.35 2.93
C THR A 167 -5.79 -14.43 2.11
N SER A 168 -6.38 -13.27 1.80
CA SER A 168 -7.55 -13.13 0.93
C SER A 168 -7.27 -13.54 -0.52
N LEU A 169 -6.00 -13.57 -0.98
CA LEU A 169 -5.62 -13.91 -2.36
C LEU A 169 -6.11 -15.29 -2.79
N GLY A 170 -6.25 -16.24 -1.84
CA GLY A 170 -6.76 -17.57 -2.17
C GLY A 170 -8.18 -17.55 -2.72
N ALA A 171 -9.01 -16.62 -2.29
CA ALA A 171 -10.40 -16.44 -2.73
C ALA A 171 -10.56 -15.48 -3.93
N LEU A 172 -9.52 -14.72 -4.27
CA LEU A 172 -9.55 -13.66 -5.27
C LEU A 172 -9.75 -14.25 -6.68
N GLN A 173 -10.63 -13.63 -7.46
CA GLN A 173 -10.95 -14.03 -8.83
C GLN A 173 -10.66 -12.92 -9.83
N GLN A 174 -10.60 -13.28 -11.12
CA GLN A 174 -10.54 -12.30 -12.21
C GLN A 174 -11.73 -11.32 -12.13
N GLY A 175 -11.46 -10.04 -12.26
CA GLY A 175 -12.44 -8.94 -12.13
C GLY A 175 -12.55 -8.36 -10.72
N ASP A 176 -12.06 -9.04 -9.69
CA ASP A 176 -12.02 -8.48 -8.34
C ASP A 176 -11.06 -7.28 -8.28
N THR A 177 -11.33 -6.38 -7.34
CA THR A 177 -10.53 -5.16 -7.15
C THR A 177 -9.70 -5.27 -5.88
N VAL A 178 -8.40 -4.97 -5.98
CA VAL A 178 -7.45 -4.97 -4.86
C VAL A 178 -6.89 -3.58 -4.60
N ASN A 179 -6.44 -3.33 -3.39
CA ASN A 179 -5.69 -2.14 -3.01
C ASN A 179 -4.21 -2.31 -3.40
N ILE A 180 -3.61 -1.23 -3.90
CA ILE A 180 -2.18 -1.17 -4.24
C ILE A 180 -1.52 -0.06 -3.42
N GLU A 181 -0.39 -0.39 -2.78
CA GLU A 181 0.55 0.57 -2.24
C GLU A 181 1.92 0.26 -2.82
N VAL A 182 2.55 1.23 -3.51
CA VAL A 182 3.89 1.08 -4.05
C VAL A 182 4.94 1.31 -2.97
N ASP A 183 6.15 0.80 -3.18
CA ASP A 183 7.24 0.97 -2.22
C ASP A 183 7.51 2.46 -1.97
N LEU A 184 7.43 2.86 -0.71
CA LEU A 184 7.61 4.24 -0.25
C LEU A 184 8.97 4.83 -0.65
N ILE A 185 10.02 3.99 -0.75
CA ILE A 185 11.37 4.42 -1.14
C ILE A 185 11.34 5.03 -2.54
N GLY A 186 10.59 4.43 -3.49
CA GLY A 186 10.47 4.97 -4.85
C GLY A 186 9.90 6.39 -4.88
N LYS A 187 8.89 6.68 -4.05
CA LYS A 187 8.28 8.02 -3.94
C LYS A 187 9.26 9.05 -3.39
N TYR A 188 10.05 8.70 -2.37
CA TYR A 188 11.06 9.61 -1.83
C TYR A 188 12.20 9.86 -2.81
N VAL A 189 12.68 8.83 -3.51
CA VAL A 189 13.71 8.97 -4.55
C VAL A 189 13.23 9.94 -5.65
N GLU A 190 12.01 9.76 -6.16
CA GLU A 190 11.45 10.68 -7.15
C GLU A 190 11.38 12.11 -6.62
N LYS A 191 10.86 12.30 -5.41
CA LYS A 191 10.76 13.63 -4.79
C LYS A 191 12.11 14.32 -4.69
N LEU A 192 13.15 13.60 -4.27
CA LEU A 192 14.51 14.15 -4.13
C LEU A 192 15.13 14.49 -5.49
N LEU A 193 14.88 13.68 -6.53
CA LEU A 193 15.38 13.94 -7.88
C LEU A 193 14.63 15.11 -8.53
N SER A 194 13.33 15.25 -8.31
CA SER A 194 12.54 16.35 -8.88
C SER A 194 12.92 17.73 -8.32
N VAL A 195 13.37 17.81 -7.07
CA VAL A 195 13.87 19.06 -6.48
C VAL A 195 15.16 19.52 -7.18
N LYS A 196 16.06 18.59 -7.54
CA LYS A 196 17.30 18.94 -8.26
C LYS A 196 17.07 19.44 -9.68
N SER A 197 15.99 19.02 -10.34
CA SER A 197 15.67 19.49 -11.70
C SER A 197 15.11 20.93 -11.73
N ASN A 198 14.48 21.38 -10.64
CA ASN A 198 13.98 22.76 -10.53
C ASN A 198 15.06 23.77 -10.11
N ASP A 199 16.17 23.33 -9.50
CA ASP A 199 17.32 24.20 -9.23
C ASP A 199 18.17 24.49 -10.49
N GLY A 200 17.78 23.95 -11.65
CA GLY A 200 18.45 24.14 -12.94
C GLY A 200 18.17 25.46 -13.64
N GLU A 201 17.38 26.39 -13.10
CA GLU A 201 17.51 27.79 -13.41
C GLU A 201 18.87 28.27 -12.84
N LYS A 202 19.92 28.14 -13.67
CA LYS A 202 21.17 28.87 -13.43
C LYS A 202 20.76 30.30 -13.17
N LYS A 203 20.76 30.75 -11.90
CA LYS A 203 20.88 32.16 -11.61
C LYS A 203 22.09 32.60 -12.40
N GLU A 204 21.87 33.31 -13.52
CA GLU A 204 22.94 33.91 -14.28
C GLU A 204 23.80 34.65 -13.26
N SER A 205 25.04 34.22 -13.15
CA SER A 205 25.99 34.90 -12.28
C SER A 205 25.99 36.34 -12.70
N LYS A 206 25.65 37.27 -11.81
CA LYS A 206 25.77 38.71 -12.07
C LYS A 206 27.20 39.09 -12.36
N ILE A 207 28.15 38.19 -12.09
CA ILE A 207 29.58 38.32 -12.42
C ILE A 207 29.79 37.70 -13.81
N ASN A 208 29.81 38.52 -14.82
CA ASN A 208 30.13 38.17 -16.19
C ASN A 208 31.38 38.97 -16.65
N PRO A 209 31.99 38.64 -17.80
CA PRO A 209 33.18 39.36 -18.29
C PRO A 209 32.98 40.87 -18.40
N ALA A 210 31.79 41.33 -18.76
CA ALA A 210 31.49 42.78 -18.86
C ALA A 210 31.51 43.44 -17.48
N PHE A 211 30.90 42.81 -16.46
CA PHE A 211 30.93 43.28 -15.08
C PHE A 211 32.36 43.32 -14.53
N LEU A 212 33.19 42.33 -14.82
CA LEU A 212 34.59 42.31 -14.40
C LEU A 212 35.40 43.39 -15.08
N ALA A 213 35.16 43.68 -16.37
CA ALA A 213 35.82 44.77 -17.10
C ALA A 213 35.43 46.16 -16.57
N GLU A 214 34.11 46.36 -16.30
CA GLU A 214 33.57 47.60 -15.73
C GLU A 214 34.15 47.93 -14.35
N HIS A 215 34.45 46.90 -13.56
CA HIS A 215 35.02 47.06 -12.21
C HIS A 215 36.53 46.88 -12.15
N GLY A 216 37.23 46.86 -13.29
CA GLY A 216 38.70 46.91 -13.37
C GLY A 216 39.42 45.58 -13.08
N PHE A 217 38.71 44.47 -13.10
CA PHE A 217 39.27 43.13 -12.88
C PHE A 217 39.72 42.43 -14.17
N LEU A 218 39.39 42.98 -15.34
CA LEU A 218 39.92 42.58 -16.65
C LEU A 218 40.58 43.79 -17.32
N LYS A 219 41.83 43.62 -17.76
CA LYS A 219 42.56 44.56 -18.62
C LYS A 219 42.43 44.13 -20.07
#